data_1ca71fdb633e789d51e33ab6cbc154e5
#
_entry.id   1ca71fdb633e789d51e33ab6cbc154e5
#
_cell.length_a   1.000
_cell.length_b   1.000
_cell.length_c   1.000
_cell.angle_alpha   90.00
_cell.angle_beta   90.00
_cell.angle_gamma   90.00
#
_symmetry.space_group_name_H-M   'P 1'
#
loop_
_entity.id
_entity.type
_entity.pdbx_description
1 polymer ?
#
loop_
_entity_poly.entity_id
_entity_poly.type
_entity_poly.pdbx_seq_one_letter_code
_entity_poly.pdbx_strand_id
1 'polypeptide(L)'
;MRNHGIKANVRKKKHNRIKRHEEYINDNLLNEQFNRQSKNEVWVTDTTEVVYGNEQVRKARVHVVMDLYGRYVLSYNISATETAASAIEAFKRAFKVEPDAQPMIHTDRGAAYCSMAFNDYLAEQNCIHSMSHPGHPWENSPMERWWNDFKLVWLAKRVRPKSMAELEQSIQQAIKYFNTERAYASKNGLSAEKFRAQAA
;
A
#
# COMPACT_ATOMS: atom_id res chain seq x y z
N MET A 1 33.27 22.29 37.50
CA MET A 1 32.88 22.42 36.08
C MET A 1 32.54 23.86 35.64
N ARG A 2 32.46 24.84 36.51
CA ARG A 2 32.12 26.23 36.11
C ARG A 2 33.30 27.03 35.51
N ASN A 3 34.54 26.56 35.60
CA ASN A 3 35.71 27.33 35.23
C ASN A 3 36.34 27.00 33.86
N HIS A 4 35.77 26.10 33.05
CA HIS A 4 36.38 25.69 31.78
C HIS A 4 35.47 25.85 30.56
N GLY A 5 34.37 26.59 30.63
CA GLY A 5 33.54 26.93 29.47
C GLY A 5 32.91 25.74 28.71
N ILE A 6 33.01 24.51 29.25
CA ILE A 6 32.53 23.31 28.63
C ILE A 6 31.01 23.22 28.82
N LYS A 7 30.25 23.48 27.76
CA LYS A 7 28.79 23.24 27.72
C LYS A 7 28.54 21.84 27.18
N ALA A 8 27.86 21.00 27.94
CA ALA A 8 27.40 19.70 27.46
C ALA A 8 26.43 19.91 26.29
N ASN A 9 26.68 19.26 25.18
CA ASN A 9 25.81 19.28 24.01
C ASN A 9 24.63 18.32 24.29
N VAL A 10 23.67 18.76 25.10
CA VAL A 10 22.50 17.97 25.46
C VAL A 10 21.59 17.91 24.22
N ARG A 11 21.40 16.71 23.71
CA ARG A 11 20.49 16.42 22.59
C ARG A 11 19.11 16.98 22.95
N LYS A 12 18.68 18.07 22.30
CA LYS A 12 17.34 18.62 22.50
C LYS A 12 16.32 17.53 22.20
N LYS A 13 15.44 17.22 23.14
CA LYS A 13 14.30 16.34 22.92
C LYS A 13 13.60 16.81 21.64
N LYS A 14 13.53 15.93 20.62
CA LYS A 14 12.67 16.18 19.45
C LYS A 14 11.26 16.39 19.97
N HIS A 15 10.68 17.57 19.71
CA HIS A 15 9.27 17.81 19.99
C HIS A 15 8.44 16.69 19.34
N ASN A 16 7.59 16.07 20.13
CA ASN A 16 6.68 15.01 19.70
C ASN A 16 5.80 15.52 18.54
N ARG A 17 6.21 15.26 17.32
CA ARG A 17 5.35 15.35 16.13
C ARG A 17 4.23 14.27 16.14
N ILE A 18 4.30 13.33 17.07
CA ILE A 18 3.41 12.18 17.18
C ILE A 18 1.99 12.57 17.60
N LYS A 19 1.78 13.67 18.32
CA LYS A 19 0.44 14.06 18.82
C LYS A 19 -0.56 14.59 17.79
N ARG A 20 -0.17 14.81 16.53
CA ARG A 20 -1.08 15.27 15.47
C ARG A 20 -1.55 14.18 14.50
N HIS A 21 -1.09 12.94 14.65
CA HIS A 21 -1.41 11.83 13.74
C HIS A 21 -2.45 10.84 14.28
N GLU A 22 -2.96 11.05 15.49
CA GLU A 22 -3.93 10.13 16.12
C GLU A 22 -5.40 10.50 15.88
N GLU A 23 -5.70 11.49 15.02
CA GLU A 23 -7.06 12.03 14.89
C GLU A 23 -8.03 11.11 14.14
N TYR A 24 -7.53 10.15 13.34
CA TYR A 24 -8.37 9.25 12.54
C TYR A 24 -7.86 7.81 12.64
N ILE A 25 -8.07 7.21 13.82
CA ILE A 25 -7.81 5.79 14.05
C ILE A 25 -9.14 5.07 14.01
N ASN A 26 -9.27 4.11 13.10
CA ASN A 26 -10.45 3.26 12.98
C ASN A 26 -10.15 1.87 13.55
N ASP A 27 -11.20 1.14 13.92
CA ASP A 27 -11.11 -0.22 14.41
C ASP A 27 -10.72 -1.21 13.30
N ASN A 28 -10.15 -2.35 13.69
CA ASN A 28 -9.91 -3.46 12.78
C ASN A 28 -11.20 -4.24 12.52
N LEU A 29 -11.94 -3.82 11.51
CA LEU A 29 -13.20 -4.48 11.11
C LEU A 29 -12.95 -5.71 10.23
N LEU A 30 -11.79 -5.78 9.54
CA LEU A 30 -11.43 -6.91 8.69
C LEU A 30 -11.18 -8.18 9.49
N ASN A 31 -10.55 -8.03 10.68
CA ASN A 31 -10.30 -9.11 11.64
C ASN A 31 -9.74 -10.39 10.97
N GLU A 32 -8.72 -10.22 10.13
CA GLU A 32 -8.03 -11.29 9.39
C GLU A 32 -8.93 -12.13 8.45
N GLN A 33 -10.17 -11.70 8.20
CA GLN A 33 -11.09 -12.37 7.28
C GLN A 33 -10.72 -12.07 5.83
N PHE A 34 -9.61 -12.63 5.35
CA PHE A 34 -9.07 -12.34 4.02
C PHE A 34 -9.72 -13.11 2.87
N ASN A 35 -10.54 -14.11 3.15
CA ASN A 35 -11.27 -14.86 2.13
C ASN A 35 -12.61 -14.19 1.88
N ARG A 36 -12.80 -13.68 0.66
CA ARG A 36 -14.03 -12.99 0.24
C ARG A 36 -14.78 -13.82 -0.78
N GLN A 37 -16.09 -13.64 -0.84
CA GLN A 37 -16.96 -14.39 -1.73
C GLN A 37 -17.20 -13.65 -3.06
N SER A 38 -17.12 -12.31 -3.03
CA SER A 38 -17.36 -11.47 -4.19
C SER A 38 -16.28 -10.42 -4.36
N LYS A 39 -16.12 -9.93 -5.59
CA LYS A 39 -15.27 -8.79 -5.90
C LYS A 39 -15.80 -7.53 -5.21
N ASN A 40 -14.87 -6.63 -4.91
CA ASN A 40 -15.17 -5.30 -4.35
C ASN A 40 -15.83 -5.31 -2.94
N GLU A 41 -15.78 -6.42 -2.19
CA GLU A 41 -16.15 -6.41 -0.79
C GLU A 41 -15.14 -5.70 0.09
N VAL A 42 -13.86 -6.00 -0.14
CA VAL A 42 -12.74 -5.42 0.63
C VAL A 42 -11.57 -5.14 -0.29
N TRP A 43 -11.10 -3.91 -0.25
CA TRP A 43 -9.81 -3.55 -0.84
C TRP A 43 -8.78 -3.34 0.26
N VAL A 44 -7.60 -3.91 0.08
CA VAL A 44 -6.44 -3.69 0.95
C VAL A 44 -5.43 -2.82 0.24
N THR A 45 -4.73 -2.01 1.00
CA THR A 45 -3.67 -1.14 0.48
C THR A 45 -2.49 -1.13 1.42
N ASP A 46 -1.35 -0.84 0.85
CA ASP A 46 -0.11 -0.62 1.57
C ASP A 46 0.88 0.11 0.67
N THR A 47 1.95 0.63 1.27
CA THR A 47 2.99 1.37 0.58
C THR A 47 4.34 0.71 0.81
N THR A 48 5.10 0.53 -0.26
CA THR A 48 6.48 0.06 -0.13
C THR A 48 7.48 1.06 -0.71
N GLU A 49 8.69 1.05 -0.16
CA GLU A 49 9.83 1.76 -0.73
C GLU A 49 10.50 0.88 -1.78
N VAL A 50 10.79 1.45 -2.94
CA VAL A 50 11.60 0.86 -3.99
C VAL A 50 12.73 1.81 -4.38
N VAL A 51 13.82 1.24 -4.90
CA VAL A 51 15.00 2.01 -5.32
C VAL A 51 15.19 1.93 -6.83
N TYR A 52 15.63 3.03 -7.42
CA TYR A 52 15.98 3.14 -8.83
C TYR A 52 17.20 4.04 -9.01
N GLY A 53 17.75 4.10 -10.23
CA GLY A 53 18.94 4.86 -10.56
C GLY A 53 20.21 4.01 -10.47
N ASN A 54 21.22 4.35 -11.28
CA ASN A 54 22.52 3.68 -11.32
C ASN A 54 23.56 4.44 -10.51
N GLU A 55 23.96 5.62 -10.99
CA GLU A 55 24.99 6.43 -10.34
C GLU A 55 24.48 7.07 -9.05
N GLN A 56 23.26 7.58 -9.09
CA GLN A 56 22.54 8.09 -7.92
C GLN A 56 21.35 7.21 -7.61
N VAL A 57 21.45 6.44 -6.55
CA VAL A 57 20.33 5.64 -6.05
C VAL A 57 19.29 6.56 -5.44
N ARG A 58 18.09 6.51 -5.99
CA ARG A 58 16.91 7.27 -5.54
C ARG A 58 15.86 6.33 -5.00
N LYS A 59 14.99 6.86 -4.16
CA LYS A 59 13.88 6.15 -3.55
C LYS A 59 12.56 6.64 -4.10
N ALA A 60 11.63 5.72 -4.31
CA ALA A 60 10.24 6.02 -4.61
C ALA A 60 9.33 5.23 -3.67
N ARG A 61 8.13 5.75 -3.45
CA ARG A 61 7.04 5.08 -2.74
C ARG A 61 6.03 4.57 -3.75
N VAL A 62 5.69 3.30 -3.63
CA VAL A 62 4.68 2.65 -4.47
C VAL A 62 3.50 2.28 -3.60
N HIS A 63 2.38 2.94 -3.85
CA HIS A 63 1.09 2.62 -3.26
C HIS A 63 0.38 1.63 -4.17
N VAL A 64 -0.21 0.58 -3.61
CA VAL A 64 -1.00 -0.41 -4.35
C VAL A 64 -2.36 -0.58 -3.70
N VAL A 65 -3.41 -0.64 -4.51
CA VAL A 65 -4.75 -1.00 -4.08
C VAL A 65 -5.10 -2.37 -4.68
N MET A 66 -5.44 -3.33 -3.84
CA MET A 66 -5.73 -4.70 -4.22
C MET A 66 -7.09 -5.14 -3.71
N ASP A 67 -7.92 -5.70 -4.59
CA ASP A 67 -9.15 -6.40 -4.21
C ASP A 67 -8.79 -7.74 -3.55
N LEU A 68 -9.29 -7.98 -2.35
CA LEU A 68 -9.06 -9.25 -1.65
C LEU A 68 -9.63 -10.44 -2.38
N TYR A 69 -10.76 -10.27 -3.10
CA TYR A 69 -11.27 -11.32 -3.95
C TYR A 69 -10.32 -11.52 -5.16
N GLY A 70 -9.76 -12.69 -5.26
CA GLY A 70 -8.77 -13.00 -6.28
C GLY A 70 -7.38 -12.41 -6.04
N ARG A 71 -7.16 -11.55 -5.05
CA ARG A 71 -5.89 -10.84 -4.84
C ARG A 71 -5.48 -10.06 -6.09
N TYR A 72 -6.45 -9.40 -6.70
CA TYR A 72 -6.28 -8.67 -7.95
C TYR A 72 -5.87 -7.22 -7.66
N VAL A 73 -4.75 -6.80 -8.22
CA VAL A 73 -4.29 -5.41 -8.10
C VAL A 73 -5.13 -4.53 -9.03
N LEU A 74 -5.90 -3.63 -8.44
CA LEU A 74 -6.77 -2.68 -9.16
C LEU A 74 -5.98 -1.50 -9.71
N SER A 75 -5.08 -0.98 -8.89
CA SER A 75 -4.33 0.22 -9.22
C SER A 75 -3.04 0.35 -8.43
N TYR A 76 -2.21 1.29 -8.87
CA TYR A 76 -1.03 1.73 -8.15
C TYR A 76 -0.78 3.22 -8.37
N ASN A 77 0.02 3.82 -7.50
CA ASN A 77 0.60 5.14 -7.70
C ASN A 77 2.06 5.16 -7.25
N ILE A 78 2.91 5.89 -7.96
CA ILE A 78 4.32 6.08 -7.62
C ILE A 78 4.54 7.54 -7.25
N SER A 79 5.24 7.77 -6.14
CA SER A 79 5.57 9.11 -5.67
C SER A 79 6.97 9.15 -5.04
N ALA A 80 7.55 10.33 -4.96
CA ALA A 80 8.84 10.52 -4.27
C ALA A 80 8.69 10.41 -2.74
N THR A 81 7.51 10.73 -2.22
CA THR A 81 7.21 10.77 -0.77
C THR A 81 5.87 10.11 -0.48
N GLU A 82 5.75 9.55 0.72
CA GLU A 82 4.51 8.98 1.21
C GLU A 82 3.64 10.09 1.81
N THR A 83 2.53 10.38 1.13
CA THR A 83 1.57 11.42 1.52
C THR A 83 0.14 10.95 1.34
N ALA A 84 -0.81 11.57 2.05
CA ALA A 84 -2.23 11.31 1.82
C ALA A 84 -2.63 11.52 0.36
N ALA A 85 -2.13 12.57 -0.29
CA ALA A 85 -2.43 12.85 -1.70
C ALA A 85 -1.95 11.73 -2.63
N SER A 86 -0.76 11.14 -2.35
CA SER A 86 -0.25 10.03 -3.14
C SER A 86 -1.04 8.73 -2.93
N ALA A 87 -1.53 8.48 -1.73
CA ALA A 87 -2.43 7.36 -1.43
C ALA A 87 -3.80 7.56 -2.13
N ILE A 88 -4.42 8.74 -1.97
CA ILE A 88 -5.70 9.09 -2.62
C ILE A 88 -5.61 8.92 -4.14
N GLU A 89 -4.49 9.29 -4.76
CA GLU A 89 -4.32 9.11 -6.21
C GLU A 89 -4.36 7.64 -6.63
N ALA A 90 -3.82 6.72 -5.82
CA ALA A 90 -3.96 5.29 -6.07
C ALA A 90 -5.44 4.86 -6.03
N PHE A 91 -6.21 5.35 -5.04
CA PHE A 91 -7.64 5.05 -4.93
C PHE A 91 -8.47 5.67 -6.06
N LYS A 92 -8.18 6.90 -6.47
CA LYS A 92 -8.84 7.50 -7.64
C LYS A 92 -8.68 6.64 -8.90
N ARG A 93 -7.51 6.04 -9.08
CA ARG A 93 -7.26 5.10 -10.18
C ARG A 93 -8.03 3.79 -9.99
N ALA A 94 -8.13 3.27 -8.76
CA ALA A 94 -8.91 2.07 -8.47
C ALA A 94 -10.40 2.28 -8.75
N PHE A 95 -10.98 3.40 -8.32
CA PHE A 95 -12.37 3.74 -8.61
C PHE A 95 -12.65 4.07 -10.10
N LYS A 96 -11.63 4.40 -10.90
CA LYS A 96 -11.80 4.44 -12.37
C LYS A 96 -11.96 3.05 -12.98
N VAL A 97 -11.37 2.02 -12.36
CA VAL A 97 -11.51 0.62 -12.80
C VAL A 97 -12.83 0.03 -12.32
N GLU A 98 -13.26 0.39 -11.11
CA GLU A 98 -14.47 -0.10 -10.46
C GLU A 98 -15.32 1.09 -9.94
N PRO A 99 -16.02 1.83 -10.83
CA PRO A 99 -16.64 3.11 -10.48
C PRO A 99 -17.81 2.99 -9.50
N ASP A 100 -18.51 1.86 -9.50
CA ASP A 100 -19.68 1.63 -8.65
C ASP A 100 -19.35 0.87 -7.36
N ALA A 101 -18.08 0.60 -7.09
CA ALA A 101 -17.65 -0.15 -5.92
C ALA A 101 -17.75 0.68 -4.64
N GLN A 102 -18.22 0.07 -3.57
CA GLN A 102 -18.25 0.63 -2.21
C GLN A 102 -17.59 -0.35 -1.23
N PRO A 103 -16.32 -0.66 -1.39
CA PRO A 103 -15.63 -1.64 -0.57
C PRO A 103 -15.38 -1.14 0.86
N MET A 104 -15.19 -2.06 1.79
CA MET A 104 -14.44 -1.76 2.98
C MET A 104 -12.96 -1.60 2.59
N ILE A 105 -12.33 -0.50 2.98
CA ILE A 105 -10.90 -0.24 2.75
C ILE A 105 -10.13 -0.63 4.00
N HIS A 106 -9.16 -1.53 3.87
CA HIS A 106 -8.29 -1.92 4.98
C HIS A 106 -6.86 -1.44 4.76
N THR A 107 -6.32 -0.74 5.76
CA THR A 107 -4.98 -0.13 5.74
C THR A 107 -4.21 -0.47 7.01
N ASP A 108 -2.92 -0.21 7.02
CA ASP A 108 -2.19 -0.03 8.27
C ASP A 108 -2.48 1.37 8.88
N ARG A 109 -1.81 1.69 10.00
CA ARG A 109 -1.88 3.01 10.64
C ARG A 109 -0.75 3.95 10.15
N GLY A 110 -0.38 3.87 8.89
CA GLY A 110 0.55 4.81 8.27
C GLY A 110 0.01 6.24 8.30
N ALA A 111 0.91 7.24 8.41
CA ALA A 111 0.54 8.64 8.52
C ALA A 111 -0.34 9.15 7.36
N ALA A 112 -0.18 8.58 6.17
CA ALA A 112 -1.00 8.91 5.00
C ALA A 112 -2.47 8.50 5.24
N TYR A 113 -2.69 7.32 5.78
CA TYR A 113 -4.01 6.74 6.00
C TYR A 113 -4.73 7.28 7.25
N CYS A 114 -3.97 7.70 8.28
CA CYS A 114 -4.51 8.38 9.47
C CYS A 114 -4.80 9.86 9.26
N SER A 115 -4.64 10.39 8.05
CA SER A 115 -4.88 11.80 7.77
C SER A 115 -6.36 12.11 7.56
N MET A 116 -6.78 13.32 7.95
CA MET A 116 -8.13 13.83 7.66
C MET A 116 -8.46 13.73 6.17
N ALA A 117 -7.57 14.22 5.31
CA ALA A 117 -7.81 14.23 3.86
C ALA A 117 -8.07 12.84 3.26
N PHE A 118 -7.40 11.79 3.77
CA PHE A 118 -7.65 10.43 3.31
C PHE A 118 -9.00 9.90 3.81
N ASN A 119 -9.35 10.15 5.08
CA ASN A 119 -10.60 9.69 5.66
C ASN A 119 -11.81 10.44 5.06
N ASP A 120 -11.70 11.75 4.84
CA ASP A 120 -12.72 12.54 4.14
C ASP A 120 -12.95 12.01 2.72
N TYR A 121 -11.85 11.71 1.99
CA TYR A 121 -11.96 11.11 0.66
C TYR A 121 -12.69 9.76 0.68
N LEU A 122 -12.40 8.88 1.63
CA LEU A 122 -13.10 7.60 1.73
C LEU A 122 -14.58 7.77 2.09
N ALA A 123 -14.92 8.74 2.94
CA ALA A 123 -16.29 9.08 3.26
C ALA A 123 -17.06 9.59 2.03
N GLU A 124 -16.45 10.44 1.19
CA GLU A 124 -17.01 10.88 -0.09
C GLU A 124 -17.29 9.71 -1.05
N GLN A 125 -16.50 8.63 -0.97
CA GLN A 125 -16.70 7.41 -1.76
C GLN A 125 -17.68 6.42 -1.09
N ASN A 126 -18.30 6.76 0.04
CA ASN A 126 -19.15 5.89 0.85
C ASN A 126 -18.45 4.58 1.28
N CYS A 127 -17.16 4.63 1.52
CA CYS A 127 -16.34 3.49 1.94
C CYS A 127 -16.17 3.44 3.45
N ILE A 128 -16.21 2.22 4.01
CA ILE A 128 -15.86 1.97 5.41
C ILE A 128 -14.36 1.82 5.52
N HIS A 129 -13.74 2.52 6.48
CA HIS A 129 -12.30 2.41 6.73
C HIS A 129 -12.03 1.49 7.92
N SER A 130 -11.26 0.45 7.70
CA SER A 130 -10.75 -0.51 8.69
C SER A 130 -9.24 -0.39 8.80
N MET A 131 -8.69 -0.46 10.01
CA MET A 131 -7.25 -0.30 10.24
C MET A 131 -6.65 -1.43 11.05
N SER A 132 -5.50 -1.95 10.63
CA SER A 132 -4.69 -2.89 11.42
C SER A 132 -4.23 -2.28 12.75
N HIS A 133 -4.03 -3.10 13.76
CA HIS A 133 -3.42 -2.65 15.01
C HIS A 133 -1.92 -2.36 14.83
N PRO A 134 -1.36 -1.40 15.58
CA PRO A 134 0.07 -1.13 15.54
C PRO A 134 0.88 -2.37 15.92
N GLY A 135 1.89 -2.71 15.12
CA GLY A 135 2.74 -3.88 15.36
C GLY A 135 2.12 -5.23 15.02
N HIS A 136 0.98 -5.26 14.32
CA HIS A 136 0.30 -6.47 13.86
C HIS A 136 0.34 -6.60 12.33
N PRO A 137 1.52 -6.78 11.71
CA PRO A 137 1.65 -6.83 10.25
C PRO A 137 0.82 -7.96 9.62
N TRP A 138 0.60 -9.07 10.35
CA TRP A 138 -0.23 -10.17 9.85
C TRP A 138 -1.69 -9.76 9.56
N GLU A 139 -2.19 -8.70 10.18
CA GLU A 139 -3.53 -8.16 9.89
C GLU A 139 -3.65 -7.54 8.49
N ASN A 140 -2.51 -7.27 7.81
CA ASN A 140 -2.45 -6.92 6.38
C ASN A 140 -1.58 -7.91 5.58
N SER A 141 -1.52 -9.17 6.01
CA SER A 141 -0.70 -10.22 5.41
C SER A 141 -0.90 -10.43 3.89
N PRO A 142 -2.07 -10.14 3.28
CA PRO A 142 -2.21 -10.20 1.84
C PRO A 142 -1.28 -9.23 1.10
N MET A 143 -1.15 -8.00 1.59
CA MET A 143 -0.26 -7.00 1.00
C MET A 143 1.20 -7.33 1.26
N GLU A 144 1.55 -7.77 2.48
CA GLU A 144 2.91 -8.19 2.79
C GLU A 144 3.39 -9.33 1.89
N ARG A 145 2.54 -10.34 1.67
CA ARG A 145 2.85 -11.45 0.76
C ARG A 145 3.04 -10.96 -0.67
N TRP A 146 2.17 -10.05 -1.14
CA TRP A 146 2.29 -9.49 -2.47
C TRP A 146 3.59 -8.70 -2.64
N TRP A 147 3.97 -7.89 -1.64
CA TRP A 147 5.24 -7.16 -1.64
C TRP A 147 6.46 -8.07 -1.63
N ASN A 148 6.42 -9.18 -0.89
CA ASN A 148 7.49 -10.17 -0.91
C ASN A 148 7.63 -10.78 -2.31
N ASP A 149 6.52 -11.20 -2.92
CA ASP A 149 6.54 -11.70 -4.29
C ASP A 149 7.04 -10.66 -5.28
N PHE A 150 6.59 -9.41 -5.19
CA PHE A 150 7.05 -8.31 -6.04
C PHE A 150 8.56 -8.07 -5.89
N LYS A 151 9.06 -8.02 -4.67
CA LYS A 151 10.49 -7.77 -4.42
C LYS A 151 11.36 -8.97 -4.81
N LEU A 152 10.98 -10.19 -4.41
CA LEU A 152 11.83 -11.37 -4.56
C LEU A 152 11.65 -12.07 -5.92
N VAL A 153 10.43 -12.12 -6.44
CA VAL A 153 10.14 -12.81 -7.70
C VAL A 153 10.29 -11.88 -8.90
N TRP A 154 9.92 -10.61 -8.75
CA TRP A 154 9.98 -9.65 -9.85
C TRP A 154 11.24 -8.80 -9.84
N LEU A 155 11.45 -7.95 -8.85
CA LEU A 155 12.55 -6.98 -8.84
C LEU A 155 13.93 -7.63 -8.69
N ALA A 156 14.10 -8.60 -7.78
CA ALA A 156 15.39 -9.22 -7.52
C ALA A 156 15.97 -10.00 -8.72
N LYS A 157 15.11 -10.39 -9.67
CA LYS A 157 15.50 -11.14 -10.87
C LYS A 157 15.73 -10.24 -12.09
N ARG A 158 15.69 -8.93 -11.95
CA ARG A 158 15.80 -7.96 -13.03
C ARG A 158 16.85 -6.90 -12.73
N VAL A 159 17.33 -6.26 -13.79
CA VAL A 159 18.22 -5.11 -13.65
C VAL A 159 17.45 -3.98 -12.99
N ARG A 160 18.12 -3.27 -12.06
CA ARG A 160 17.53 -2.12 -11.39
C ARG A 160 17.13 -1.06 -12.42
N PRO A 161 15.89 -0.53 -12.33
CA PRO A 161 15.46 0.57 -13.21
C PRO A 161 16.37 1.79 -13.07
N LYS A 162 16.77 2.39 -14.18
CA LYS A 162 17.68 3.53 -14.23
C LYS A 162 17.00 4.87 -14.02
N SER A 163 15.71 4.92 -14.32
CA SER A 163 14.88 6.13 -14.24
C SER A 163 13.53 5.85 -13.60
N MET A 164 12.80 6.91 -13.24
CA MET A 164 11.42 6.80 -12.77
C MET A 164 10.51 6.16 -13.83
N ALA A 165 10.69 6.49 -15.09
CA ALA A 165 9.91 5.92 -16.19
C ALA A 165 10.15 4.40 -16.34
N GLU A 166 11.41 3.95 -16.25
CA GLU A 166 11.73 2.52 -16.26
C GLU A 166 11.17 1.81 -15.03
N LEU A 167 11.17 2.47 -13.85
CA LEU A 167 10.55 1.93 -12.65
C LEU A 167 9.05 1.77 -12.84
N GLU A 168 8.38 2.78 -13.37
CA GLU A 168 6.94 2.72 -13.66
C GLU A 168 6.61 1.60 -14.63
N GLN A 169 7.36 1.48 -15.72
CA GLN A 169 7.21 0.38 -16.68
C GLN A 169 7.39 -0.99 -16.02
N SER A 170 8.41 -1.14 -15.16
CA SER A 170 8.65 -2.39 -14.43
C SER A 170 7.49 -2.74 -13.50
N ILE A 171 6.90 -1.75 -12.82
CA ILE A 171 5.74 -1.96 -11.94
C ILE A 171 4.51 -2.35 -12.75
N GLN A 172 4.25 -1.70 -13.87
CA GLN A 172 3.14 -2.07 -14.78
C GLN A 172 3.27 -3.51 -15.26
N GLN A 173 4.45 -3.91 -15.69
CA GLN A 173 4.72 -5.28 -16.13
C GLN A 173 4.56 -6.29 -14.97
N ALA A 174 4.99 -5.93 -13.75
CA ALA A 174 4.81 -6.76 -12.57
C ALA A 174 3.32 -6.97 -12.27
N ILE A 175 2.54 -5.90 -12.23
CA ILE A 175 1.10 -5.97 -11.95
C ILE A 175 0.40 -6.81 -13.03
N LYS A 176 0.73 -6.60 -14.30
CA LYS A 176 0.21 -7.42 -15.39
C LYS A 176 0.53 -8.90 -15.14
N TYR A 177 1.80 -9.24 -14.89
CA TYR A 177 2.21 -10.61 -14.62
C TYR A 177 1.44 -11.24 -13.46
N PHE A 178 1.36 -10.56 -12.30
CA PHE A 178 0.67 -11.08 -11.12
C PHE A 178 -0.84 -11.19 -11.31
N ASN A 179 -1.44 -10.30 -12.07
CA ASN A 179 -2.87 -10.33 -12.33
C ASN A 179 -3.26 -11.37 -13.39
N THR A 180 -2.51 -11.48 -14.49
CA THR A 180 -2.99 -12.17 -15.70
C THR A 180 -2.24 -13.47 -16.02
N GLU A 181 -0.97 -13.59 -15.60
CA GLU A 181 -0.10 -14.69 -16.04
C GLU A 181 0.22 -15.68 -14.91
N ARG A 182 0.48 -15.17 -13.71
CA ARG A 182 0.85 -16.01 -12.57
C ARG A 182 -0.32 -16.89 -12.12
N ALA A 183 -0.12 -18.20 -12.12
CA ALA A 183 -1.04 -19.16 -11.53
C ALA A 183 -0.85 -19.25 -10.01
N TYR A 184 -1.95 -19.35 -9.27
CA TYR A 184 -1.94 -19.50 -7.82
C TYR A 184 -2.61 -20.79 -7.40
N ALA A 185 -1.90 -21.62 -6.62
CA ALA A 185 -2.46 -22.88 -6.09
C ALA A 185 -3.75 -22.64 -5.28
N SER A 186 -3.79 -21.58 -4.48
CA SER A 186 -4.99 -21.18 -3.71
C SER A 186 -6.18 -20.74 -4.55
N LYS A 187 -6.03 -20.65 -5.87
CA LYS A 187 -7.07 -20.28 -6.84
C LYS A 187 -7.25 -21.37 -7.90
N ASN A 188 -7.05 -22.62 -7.53
CA ASN A 188 -7.16 -23.78 -8.43
C ASN A 188 -6.28 -23.65 -9.71
N GLY A 189 -5.10 -23.05 -9.57
CA GLY A 189 -4.20 -22.82 -10.69
C GLY A 189 -4.56 -21.65 -11.61
N LEU A 190 -5.59 -20.87 -11.27
CA LEU A 190 -5.98 -19.70 -12.04
C LEU A 190 -5.11 -18.49 -11.70
N SER A 191 -5.01 -17.56 -12.66
CA SER A 191 -4.52 -16.20 -12.39
C SER A 191 -5.52 -15.40 -11.55
N ALA A 192 -5.07 -14.29 -10.96
CA ALA A 192 -5.94 -13.41 -10.17
C ALA A 192 -7.14 -12.91 -10.98
N GLU A 193 -6.91 -12.51 -12.24
CA GLU A 193 -7.94 -12.04 -13.16
C GLU A 193 -8.97 -13.13 -13.49
N LYS A 194 -8.51 -14.32 -13.88
CA LYS A 194 -9.40 -15.45 -14.22
C LYS A 194 -10.23 -15.89 -13.02
N PHE A 195 -9.61 -15.90 -11.83
CA PHE A 195 -10.34 -16.21 -10.60
C PHE A 195 -11.39 -15.14 -10.30
N ARG A 196 -11.03 -13.86 -10.42
CA ARG A 196 -11.92 -12.74 -10.17
C ARG A 196 -13.10 -12.68 -11.16
N ALA A 197 -12.88 -13.09 -12.40
CA ALA A 197 -13.94 -13.18 -13.42
C ALA A 197 -14.99 -14.28 -13.16
N GLN A 198 -14.74 -15.21 -12.22
CA GLN A 198 -15.71 -16.22 -11.81
C GLN A 198 -16.73 -15.71 -10.77
N ALA A 199 -16.51 -14.52 -10.19
CA ALA A 199 -17.51 -13.86 -9.37
C ALA A 199 -18.71 -13.50 -10.26
N ALA A 200 -19.82 -14.13 -9.99
CA ALA A 200 -21.11 -13.81 -10.62
C ALA A 200 -21.60 -12.45 -10.13
#